data_283491bbad17dc350e46b8a4dea5147d
#
_entry.id   283491bbad17dc350e46b8a4dea5147d
#
_cell.length_a   1.000
_cell.length_b   1.000
_cell.length_c   1.000
_cell.angle_alpha   90.00
_cell.angle_beta   90.00
_cell.angle_gamma   90.00
#
_symmetry.space_group_name_H-M   'P 1'
#
loop_
_entity.id
_entity.type
_entity.pdbx_description
1 polymer ?
#
loop_
_entity_poly.entity_id
_entity_poly.type
_entity_poly.pdbx_seq_one_letter_code
_entity_poly.pdbx_strand_id
1 'polypeptide(L)'
;MKLPRAILFDNDGVLVTSEPRHRAAWGRMLIELDLPYSEDEMASMAGGTAPKIMTTLLNKYRPGWDPAQYDVDALVLRKNDYYLESLKKDGMDPYPGVRDCLIWLKEQGIAVAVVSNARRRELQFALEASRLIEFFELTFSRDEAPKPKPDPAGYLHAASALGVLPQEALVVEDSPPGITAGLMGGIPCAALLTSFTEAEMATPVLGRPDLKPVVIRPTVRELHAWLQQLPRA
;
A
#
# COMPACT_ATOMS: atom_id res chain seq x y z
N MET A 1 16.55 17.97 2.99
CA MET A 1 15.57 17.82 1.88
C MET A 1 14.72 19.09 1.80
N LYS A 2 14.34 19.50 0.61
CA LYS A 2 13.33 20.56 0.39
C LYS A 2 11.95 19.93 0.28
N LEU A 3 10.91 20.76 0.36
CA LEU A 3 9.53 20.32 0.13
C LEU A 3 9.42 19.72 -1.29
N PRO A 4 8.89 18.49 -1.44
CA PRO A 4 8.81 17.84 -2.74
C PRO A 4 7.77 18.52 -3.65
N ARG A 5 7.90 18.36 -4.96
CA ARG A 5 6.92 18.83 -5.95
C ARG A 5 5.73 17.88 -6.10
N ALA A 6 5.94 16.60 -5.75
CA ALA A 6 4.89 15.60 -5.75
C ALA A 6 5.05 14.63 -4.59
N ILE A 7 3.93 14.10 -4.08
CA ILE A 7 3.91 13.00 -3.11
C ILE A 7 3.14 11.81 -3.72
N LEU A 8 3.80 10.65 -3.68
CA LEU A 8 3.30 9.38 -4.20
C LEU A 8 2.95 8.49 -3.01
N PHE A 9 1.66 8.38 -2.70
CA PHE A 9 1.17 7.62 -1.56
C PHE A 9 0.92 6.15 -1.94
N ASP A 10 1.29 5.22 -1.08
CA ASP A 10 0.60 3.95 -1.04
C ASP A 10 -0.83 4.13 -0.51
N ASN A 11 -1.67 3.13 -0.70
CA ASN A 11 -3.07 3.17 -0.24
C ASN A 11 -3.24 2.47 1.12
N ASP A 12 -2.95 1.17 1.15
CA ASP A 12 -3.24 0.28 2.27
C ASP A 12 -2.21 0.49 3.40
N GLY A 13 -2.67 0.78 4.61
CA GLY A 13 -1.75 1.10 5.71
C GLY A 13 -1.18 2.53 5.69
N VAL A 14 -1.40 3.29 4.63
CA VAL A 14 -0.98 4.70 4.49
C VAL A 14 -2.17 5.65 4.49
N LEU A 15 -3.04 5.51 3.50
CA LEU A 15 -4.23 6.37 3.35
C LEU A 15 -5.43 5.81 4.10
N VAL A 16 -5.63 4.50 4.07
CA VAL A 16 -6.82 3.83 4.61
C VAL A 16 -6.49 2.67 5.53
N THR A 17 -7.37 2.44 6.52
CA THR A 17 -7.26 1.36 7.50
C THR A 17 -7.85 0.05 6.94
N SER A 18 -7.28 -0.45 5.84
CA SER A 18 -7.84 -1.60 5.10
C SER A 18 -7.54 -2.96 5.74
N GLU A 19 -6.47 -3.09 6.52
CA GLU A 19 -5.97 -4.36 7.03
C GLU A 19 -7.01 -5.18 7.83
N PRO A 20 -7.82 -4.61 8.76
CA PRO A 20 -8.84 -5.38 9.45
C PRO A 20 -9.88 -5.99 8.50
N ARG A 21 -10.22 -5.29 7.41
CA ARG A 21 -11.17 -5.76 6.40
C ARG A 21 -10.57 -6.85 5.52
N HIS A 22 -9.30 -6.73 5.19
CA HIS A 22 -8.57 -7.79 4.48
C HIS A 22 -8.51 -9.06 5.32
N ARG A 23 -8.20 -8.95 6.63
CA ARG A 23 -8.22 -10.11 7.54
C ARG A 23 -9.60 -10.76 7.64
N ALA A 24 -10.66 -9.97 7.78
CA ALA A 24 -12.02 -10.49 7.80
C ALA A 24 -12.39 -11.23 6.49
N ALA A 25 -11.99 -10.67 5.33
CA ALA A 25 -12.21 -11.31 4.03
C ALA A 25 -11.43 -12.63 3.89
N TRP A 26 -10.18 -12.69 4.39
CA TRP A 26 -9.41 -13.92 4.48
C TRP A 26 -10.07 -14.94 5.41
N GLY A 27 -10.50 -14.53 6.60
CA GLY A 27 -11.21 -15.41 7.53
C GLY A 27 -12.44 -16.05 6.90
N ARG A 28 -13.28 -15.25 6.22
CA ARG A 28 -14.45 -15.76 5.50
C ARG A 28 -14.06 -16.75 4.40
N MET A 29 -13.01 -16.45 3.63
CA MET A 29 -12.53 -17.33 2.55
C MET A 29 -12.01 -18.66 3.08
N LEU A 30 -11.22 -18.63 4.16
CA LEU A 30 -10.64 -19.84 4.76
C LEU A 30 -11.71 -20.73 5.40
N ILE A 31 -12.70 -20.15 6.08
CA ILE A 31 -13.85 -20.89 6.61
C ILE A 31 -14.60 -21.61 5.48
N GLU A 32 -14.82 -20.96 4.36
CA GLU A 32 -15.52 -21.55 3.22
C GLU A 32 -14.72 -22.71 2.59
N LEU A 33 -13.41 -22.67 2.64
CA LEU A 33 -12.54 -23.73 2.17
C LEU A 33 -12.31 -24.85 3.23
N ASP A 34 -12.96 -24.74 4.40
CA ASP A 34 -12.68 -25.61 5.55
C ASP A 34 -11.18 -25.65 5.90
N LEU A 35 -10.55 -24.45 5.89
CA LEU A 35 -9.15 -24.24 6.28
C LEU A 35 -9.08 -23.51 7.62
N PRO A 36 -8.07 -23.80 8.46
CA PRO A 36 -7.87 -23.05 9.71
C PRO A 36 -7.62 -21.57 9.45
N TYR A 37 -8.14 -20.71 10.34
CA TYR A 37 -7.85 -19.29 10.39
C TYR A 37 -7.12 -18.95 11.69
N SER A 38 -6.03 -18.20 11.60
CA SER A 38 -5.28 -17.68 12.73
C SER A 38 -4.86 -16.24 12.43
N GLU A 39 -5.17 -15.31 13.35
CA GLU A 39 -4.76 -13.90 13.26
C GLU A 39 -3.23 -13.76 13.17
N ASP A 40 -2.49 -14.50 14.03
CA ASP A 40 -1.02 -14.45 14.05
C ASP A 40 -0.41 -14.96 12.74
N GLU A 41 -1.00 -16.01 12.17
CA GLU A 41 -0.55 -16.54 10.88
C GLU A 41 -0.80 -15.54 9.75
N MET A 42 -1.96 -14.92 9.72
CA MET A 42 -2.27 -13.90 8.72
C MET A 42 -1.38 -12.67 8.88
N ALA A 43 -1.10 -12.25 10.12
CA ALA A 43 -0.16 -11.17 10.40
C ALA A 43 1.26 -11.48 9.92
N SER A 44 1.72 -12.73 10.07
CA SER A 44 3.04 -13.15 9.58
C SER A 44 3.19 -13.13 8.04
N MET A 45 2.08 -13.07 7.31
CA MET A 45 2.03 -12.99 5.85
C MET A 45 1.78 -11.57 5.33
N ALA A 46 1.74 -10.57 6.22
CA ALA A 46 1.54 -9.17 5.85
C ALA A 46 2.59 -8.71 4.83
N GLY A 47 2.18 -7.85 3.89
CA GLY A 47 3.03 -7.42 2.77
C GLY A 47 3.19 -8.45 1.64
N GLY A 48 2.70 -9.68 1.81
CA GLY A 48 2.65 -10.69 0.76
C GLY A 48 1.55 -10.42 -0.28
N THR A 49 1.76 -10.89 -1.52
CA THR A 49 0.69 -10.84 -2.53
C THR A 49 -0.38 -11.88 -2.22
N ALA A 50 -1.65 -11.57 -2.49
CA ALA A 50 -2.76 -12.48 -2.20
C ALA A 50 -2.63 -13.88 -2.84
N PRO A 51 -2.16 -14.04 -4.10
CA PRO A 51 -1.90 -15.36 -4.65
C PRO A 51 -0.81 -16.15 -3.86
N LYS A 52 0.25 -15.45 -3.42
CA LYS A 52 1.31 -16.08 -2.62
C LYS A 52 0.78 -16.55 -1.26
N ILE A 53 -0.03 -15.72 -0.60
CA ILE A 53 -0.68 -16.06 0.67
C ILE A 53 -1.55 -17.31 0.49
N MET A 54 -2.46 -17.32 -0.50
CA MET A 54 -3.34 -18.45 -0.78
C MET A 54 -2.56 -19.73 -1.06
N THR A 55 -1.54 -19.66 -1.93
CA THR A 55 -0.67 -20.80 -2.24
C THR A 55 0.04 -21.34 -0.99
N THR A 56 0.52 -20.45 -0.12
CA THR A 56 1.19 -20.85 1.14
C THR A 56 0.21 -21.57 2.06
N LEU A 57 -1.01 -21.07 2.21
CA LEU A 57 -2.05 -21.70 3.04
C LEU A 57 -2.48 -23.07 2.47
N LEU A 58 -2.67 -23.18 1.16
CA LEU A 58 -2.98 -24.45 0.51
C LEU A 58 -1.86 -25.46 0.69
N ASN A 59 -0.60 -25.09 0.47
CA ASN A 59 0.55 -25.97 0.68
C ASN A 59 0.63 -26.48 2.12
N LYS A 60 0.29 -25.63 3.09
CA LYS A 60 0.34 -25.98 4.52
C LYS A 60 -0.81 -26.89 4.94
N TYR A 61 -2.04 -26.59 4.53
CA TYR A 61 -3.25 -27.21 5.06
C TYR A 61 -3.90 -28.25 4.11
N ARG A 62 -3.48 -28.27 2.85
CA ARG A 62 -3.90 -29.23 1.82
C ARG A 62 -2.69 -29.71 1.02
N PRO A 63 -1.70 -30.39 1.67
CA PRO A 63 -0.49 -30.84 0.96
C PRO A 63 -0.85 -31.70 -0.26
N GLY A 64 -0.26 -31.38 -1.42
CA GLY A 64 -0.60 -32.06 -2.67
C GLY A 64 -1.91 -31.61 -3.31
N TRP A 65 -2.44 -30.43 -2.96
CA TRP A 65 -3.62 -29.85 -3.57
C TRP A 65 -3.53 -29.78 -5.10
N ASP A 66 -4.66 -30.00 -5.76
CA ASP A 66 -4.76 -29.98 -7.22
C ASP A 66 -5.18 -28.59 -7.71
N PRO A 67 -4.41 -27.92 -8.61
CA PRO A 67 -4.80 -26.67 -9.24
C PRO A 67 -6.15 -26.72 -9.98
N ALA A 68 -6.57 -27.91 -10.45
CA ALA A 68 -7.89 -28.07 -11.05
C ALA A 68 -9.04 -27.95 -10.03
N GLN A 69 -8.75 -28.26 -8.76
CA GLN A 69 -9.70 -28.15 -7.64
C GLN A 69 -9.61 -26.78 -6.95
N TYR A 70 -8.41 -26.23 -6.85
CA TYR A 70 -8.13 -24.96 -6.16
C TYR A 70 -7.46 -23.97 -7.12
N ASP A 71 -8.26 -23.32 -7.94
CA ASP A 71 -7.80 -22.20 -8.78
C ASP A 71 -7.47 -21.00 -7.89
N VAL A 72 -6.18 -20.77 -7.65
CA VAL A 72 -5.68 -19.72 -6.76
C VAL A 72 -6.17 -18.33 -7.19
N ASP A 73 -6.22 -18.05 -8.50
CA ASP A 73 -6.66 -16.75 -9.00
C ASP A 73 -8.15 -16.56 -8.76
N ALA A 74 -8.98 -17.58 -8.97
CA ALA A 74 -10.41 -17.55 -8.68
C ALA A 74 -10.67 -17.37 -7.18
N LEU A 75 -9.92 -18.07 -6.30
CA LEU A 75 -10.02 -17.95 -4.85
C LEU A 75 -9.65 -16.54 -4.37
N VAL A 76 -8.59 -15.96 -4.93
CA VAL A 76 -8.17 -14.58 -4.62
C VAL A 76 -9.23 -13.57 -5.08
N LEU A 77 -9.81 -13.74 -6.27
CA LEU A 77 -10.92 -12.89 -6.74
C LEU A 77 -12.11 -12.96 -5.78
N ARG A 78 -12.49 -14.16 -5.34
CA ARG A 78 -13.59 -14.35 -4.39
C ARG A 78 -13.32 -13.72 -3.02
N LYS A 79 -12.10 -13.87 -2.49
CA LYS A 79 -11.66 -13.15 -1.29
C LYS A 79 -11.77 -11.63 -1.47
N ASN A 80 -11.39 -11.12 -2.63
CA ASN A 80 -11.50 -9.70 -2.92
C ASN A 80 -12.96 -9.24 -3.03
N ASP A 81 -13.87 -10.07 -3.54
CA ASP A 81 -15.31 -9.76 -3.51
C ASP A 81 -15.81 -9.62 -2.07
N TYR A 82 -15.40 -10.45 -1.13
CA TYR A 82 -15.73 -10.29 0.30
C TYR A 82 -15.21 -8.99 0.90
N TYR A 83 -13.99 -8.60 0.53
CA TYR A 83 -13.44 -7.30 0.90
C TYR A 83 -14.31 -6.15 0.36
N LEU A 84 -14.65 -6.18 -0.92
CA LEU A 84 -15.50 -5.15 -1.55
C LEU A 84 -16.93 -5.10 -0.99
N GLU A 85 -17.51 -6.26 -0.64
CA GLU A 85 -18.79 -6.31 0.07
C GLU A 85 -18.73 -5.57 1.41
N SER A 86 -17.62 -5.75 2.16
CA SER A 86 -17.42 -5.04 3.43
C SER A 86 -17.28 -3.52 3.23
N LEU A 87 -16.59 -3.07 2.18
CA LEU A 87 -16.48 -1.64 1.85
C LEU A 87 -17.84 -1.01 1.51
N LYS A 88 -18.66 -1.71 0.74
CA LYS A 88 -19.99 -1.24 0.38
C LYS A 88 -20.91 -1.11 1.60
N LYS A 89 -20.79 -2.04 2.55
CA LYS A 89 -21.64 -2.10 3.74
C LYS A 89 -21.22 -1.06 4.78
N ASP A 90 -19.96 -0.98 5.08
CA ASP A 90 -19.44 -0.30 6.27
C ASP A 90 -18.58 0.92 5.96
N GLY A 91 -18.32 1.21 4.67
CA GLY A 91 -17.40 2.26 4.24
C GLY A 91 -15.92 1.93 4.52
N MET A 92 -15.06 2.94 4.45
CA MET A 92 -13.63 2.84 4.77
C MET A 92 -13.20 4.12 5.48
N ASP A 93 -12.50 3.97 6.60
CA ASP A 93 -11.97 5.12 7.30
C ASP A 93 -10.55 5.43 6.80
N PRO A 94 -10.25 6.69 6.49
CA PRO A 94 -8.88 7.13 6.29
C PRO A 94 -8.13 7.09 7.64
N TYR A 95 -6.82 6.92 7.58
CA TYR A 95 -5.98 7.11 8.77
C TYR A 95 -6.13 8.54 9.32
N PRO A 96 -6.04 8.72 10.65
CA PRO A 96 -6.10 10.03 11.27
C PRO A 96 -5.03 10.99 10.71
N GLY A 97 -5.45 12.18 10.30
CA GLY A 97 -4.57 13.20 9.73
C GLY A 97 -4.38 13.13 8.21
N VAL A 98 -4.85 12.08 7.53
CA VAL A 98 -4.73 11.95 6.06
C VAL A 98 -5.45 13.08 5.35
N ARG A 99 -6.72 13.37 5.70
CA ARG A 99 -7.47 14.46 5.04
C ARG A 99 -6.81 15.81 5.24
N ASP A 100 -6.38 16.13 6.45
CA ASP A 100 -5.73 17.39 6.77
C ASP A 100 -4.42 17.54 5.97
N CYS A 101 -3.65 16.45 5.85
CA CYS A 101 -2.44 16.41 5.05
C CYS A 101 -2.74 16.66 3.56
N LEU A 102 -3.72 15.98 2.98
CA LEU A 102 -4.09 16.12 1.57
C LEU A 102 -4.63 17.54 1.25
N ILE A 103 -5.45 18.12 2.13
CA ILE A 103 -5.92 19.49 2.00
C ILE A 103 -4.73 20.45 1.99
N TRP A 104 -3.82 20.33 2.95
CA TRP A 104 -2.64 21.17 3.04
C TRP A 104 -1.73 21.02 1.80
N LEU A 105 -1.50 19.80 1.31
CA LEU A 105 -0.71 19.57 0.09
C LEU A 105 -1.31 20.28 -1.12
N LYS A 106 -2.62 20.22 -1.28
CA LYS A 106 -3.35 20.94 -2.33
C LYS A 106 -3.17 22.44 -2.22
N GLU A 107 -3.26 23.01 -1.01
CA GLU A 107 -3.02 24.43 -0.75
C GLU A 107 -1.57 24.85 -1.07
N GLN A 108 -0.62 23.95 -0.90
CA GLN A 108 0.79 24.19 -1.25
C GLN A 108 1.08 24.02 -2.75
N GLY A 109 0.13 23.54 -3.55
CA GLY A 109 0.31 23.24 -4.97
C GLY A 109 1.20 22.02 -5.21
N ILE A 110 1.24 21.07 -4.25
CA ILE A 110 2.00 19.83 -4.36
C ILE A 110 1.11 18.78 -5.01
N ALA A 111 1.55 18.23 -6.13
CA ALA A 111 0.84 17.17 -6.85
C ALA A 111 0.80 15.88 -6.02
N VAL A 112 -0.31 15.13 -6.09
CA VAL A 112 -0.47 13.88 -5.35
C VAL A 112 -0.96 12.76 -6.25
N ALA A 113 -0.40 11.57 -6.07
CA ALA A 113 -0.87 10.35 -6.73
C ALA A 113 -0.92 9.18 -5.75
N VAL A 114 -1.75 8.18 -6.06
CA VAL A 114 -1.77 6.90 -5.35
C VAL A 114 -1.13 5.83 -6.21
N VAL A 115 -0.27 5.00 -5.62
CA VAL A 115 0.35 3.83 -6.26
C VAL A 115 0.18 2.62 -5.35
N SER A 116 -0.65 1.65 -5.76
CA SER A 116 -0.99 0.48 -4.94
C SER A 116 -0.77 -0.84 -5.67
N ASN A 117 -0.45 -1.91 -4.92
CA ASN A 117 -0.45 -3.29 -5.41
C ASN A 117 -1.86 -3.91 -5.47
N ALA A 118 -2.90 -3.19 -5.05
CA ALA A 118 -4.29 -3.60 -5.25
C ALA A 118 -4.67 -3.54 -6.74
N ARG A 119 -5.64 -4.34 -7.17
CA ARG A 119 -6.20 -4.21 -8.53
C ARG A 119 -7.00 -2.90 -8.66
N ARG A 120 -7.26 -2.47 -9.87
CA ARG A 120 -8.00 -1.22 -10.16
C ARG A 120 -9.32 -1.13 -9.40
N ARG A 121 -10.08 -2.23 -9.41
CA ARG A 121 -11.39 -2.30 -8.76
C ARG A 121 -11.32 -2.06 -7.25
N GLU A 122 -10.39 -2.75 -6.57
CA GLU A 122 -10.22 -2.63 -5.12
C GLU A 122 -9.73 -1.24 -4.72
N LEU A 123 -8.72 -0.71 -5.43
CA LEU A 123 -8.19 0.63 -5.18
C LEU A 123 -9.26 1.70 -5.34
N GLN A 124 -10.01 1.67 -6.44
CA GLN A 124 -11.06 2.64 -6.70
C GLN A 124 -12.13 2.61 -5.60
N PHE A 125 -12.64 1.42 -5.24
CA PHE A 125 -13.62 1.28 -4.18
C PHE A 125 -13.11 1.76 -2.82
N ALA A 126 -11.86 1.48 -2.47
CA ALA A 126 -11.27 1.94 -1.21
C ALA A 126 -11.20 3.47 -1.15
N LEU A 127 -10.74 4.12 -2.22
CA LEU A 127 -10.66 5.58 -2.31
C LEU A 127 -12.04 6.26 -2.34
N GLU A 128 -13.03 5.67 -3.02
CA GLU A 128 -14.42 6.16 -3.01
C GLU A 128 -15.06 6.00 -1.64
N ALA A 129 -14.96 4.81 -1.02
CA ALA A 129 -15.52 4.51 0.29
C ALA A 129 -14.94 5.37 1.41
N SER A 130 -13.65 5.75 1.30
CA SER A 130 -12.98 6.67 2.22
C SER A 130 -13.18 8.15 1.86
N ARG A 131 -13.84 8.45 0.73
CA ARG A 131 -13.99 9.80 0.17
C ARG A 131 -12.66 10.52 -0.01
N LEU A 132 -11.64 9.79 -0.49
CA LEU A 132 -10.32 10.35 -0.77
C LEU A 132 -10.06 10.51 -2.26
N ILE A 133 -10.86 9.90 -3.13
CA ILE A 133 -10.64 9.88 -4.58
C ILE A 133 -10.49 11.29 -5.19
N GLU A 134 -11.22 12.27 -4.66
CA GLU A 134 -11.24 13.65 -5.15
C GLU A 134 -9.94 14.44 -4.91
N PHE A 135 -9.05 13.93 -4.05
CA PHE A 135 -7.76 14.57 -3.77
C PHE A 135 -6.68 14.20 -4.79
N PHE A 136 -6.85 13.09 -5.51
CA PHE A 136 -5.78 12.54 -6.34
C PHE A 136 -6.00 12.85 -7.83
N GLU A 137 -4.99 13.45 -8.46
CA GLU A 137 -4.97 13.67 -9.90
C GLU A 137 -4.79 12.35 -10.65
N LEU A 138 -4.02 11.43 -10.07
CA LEU A 138 -3.67 10.14 -10.65
C LEU A 138 -3.74 9.03 -9.61
N THR A 139 -4.26 7.89 -10.04
CA THR A 139 -4.26 6.66 -9.25
C THR A 139 -3.72 5.51 -10.10
N PHE A 140 -2.69 4.84 -9.62
CA PHE A 140 -2.07 3.68 -10.27
C PHE A 140 -2.31 2.44 -9.43
N SER A 141 -2.96 1.46 -10.02
CA SER A 141 -3.16 0.14 -9.45
C SER A 141 -2.12 -0.83 -9.99
N ARG A 142 -2.13 -2.05 -9.49
CA ARG A 142 -1.35 -3.16 -10.03
C ARG A 142 -1.62 -3.41 -11.52
N ASP A 143 -2.83 -3.11 -12.01
CA ASP A 143 -3.23 -3.42 -13.37
C ASP A 143 -2.56 -2.49 -14.41
N GLU A 144 -2.09 -1.30 -13.97
CA GLU A 144 -1.33 -0.36 -14.81
C GLU A 144 0.19 -0.48 -14.62
N ALA A 145 0.65 -1.08 -13.53
CA ALA A 145 2.07 -1.27 -13.28
C ALA A 145 2.60 -2.50 -14.01
N PRO A 146 3.71 -2.43 -14.76
CA PRO A 146 4.29 -3.59 -15.44
C PRO A 146 4.66 -4.72 -14.48
N LYS A 147 5.05 -4.34 -13.26
CA LYS A 147 5.39 -5.25 -12.17
C LYS A 147 4.94 -4.64 -10.84
N PRO A 148 4.51 -5.50 -9.87
CA PRO A 148 4.14 -5.03 -8.54
C PRO A 148 5.38 -4.60 -7.74
N LYS A 149 5.18 -3.79 -6.67
CA LYS A 149 6.20 -3.55 -5.65
C LYS A 149 6.75 -4.91 -5.16
N PRO A 150 8.07 -5.08 -5.01
CA PRO A 150 9.10 -4.05 -4.85
C PRO A 150 9.72 -3.52 -6.15
N ASP A 151 9.16 -3.79 -7.35
CA ASP A 151 9.64 -3.18 -8.59
C ASP A 151 9.32 -1.66 -8.58
N PRO A 152 10.27 -0.79 -8.98
CA PRO A 152 10.07 0.66 -8.94
C PRO A 152 9.12 1.20 -10.02
N ALA A 153 8.72 0.38 -10.99
CA ALA A 153 8.01 0.83 -12.19
C ALA A 153 6.74 1.64 -11.90
N GLY A 154 5.94 1.24 -10.90
CA GLY A 154 4.71 1.94 -10.53
C GLY A 154 4.97 3.38 -10.05
N TYR A 155 5.96 3.56 -9.17
CA TYR A 155 6.33 4.89 -8.66
C TYR A 155 7.00 5.77 -9.71
N LEU A 156 7.88 5.18 -10.55
CA LEU A 156 8.50 5.91 -11.66
C LEU A 156 7.47 6.37 -12.69
N HIS A 157 6.48 5.52 -12.98
CA HIS A 157 5.38 5.87 -13.88
C HIS A 157 4.56 7.04 -13.29
N ALA A 158 4.20 6.98 -12.01
CA ALA A 158 3.47 8.05 -11.34
C ALA A 158 4.24 9.38 -11.34
N ALA A 159 5.53 9.38 -11.02
CA ALA A 159 6.37 10.57 -11.05
C ALA A 159 6.43 11.18 -12.47
N SER A 160 6.63 10.33 -13.49
CA SER A 160 6.65 10.75 -14.90
C SER A 160 5.32 11.37 -15.33
N ALA A 161 4.19 10.74 -14.96
CA ALA A 161 2.85 11.22 -15.30
C ALA A 161 2.51 12.56 -14.63
N LEU A 162 3.06 12.83 -13.44
CA LEU A 162 2.96 14.14 -12.77
C LEU A 162 3.99 15.17 -13.28
N GLY A 163 4.86 14.80 -14.22
CA GLY A 163 5.87 15.71 -14.78
C GLY A 163 6.97 16.11 -13.80
N VAL A 164 7.32 15.23 -12.86
CA VAL A 164 8.40 15.47 -11.88
C VAL A 164 9.52 14.44 -12.01
N LEU A 165 10.75 14.86 -11.70
CA LEU A 165 11.88 13.95 -11.62
C LEU A 165 11.77 13.10 -10.34
N PRO A 166 12.33 11.87 -10.31
CA PRO A 166 12.30 11.00 -9.13
C PRO A 166 12.75 11.71 -7.84
N GLN A 167 13.82 12.47 -7.88
CA GLN A 167 14.37 13.20 -6.72
C GLN A 167 13.57 14.43 -6.30
N GLU A 168 12.59 14.86 -7.09
CA GLU A 168 11.63 15.93 -6.77
C GLU A 168 10.34 15.39 -6.14
N ALA A 169 10.15 14.07 -6.14
CA ALA A 169 9.03 13.39 -5.51
C ALA A 169 9.39 12.84 -4.12
N LEU A 170 8.38 12.47 -3.35
CA LEU A 170 8.48 11.72 -2.10
C LEU A 170 7.50 10.56 -2.14
N VAL A 171 7.97 9.33 -1.95
CA VAL A 171 7.10 8.17 -1.70
C VAL A 171 6.73 8.14 -0.23
N VAL A 172 5.46 7.85 0.08
CA VAL A 172 4.96 7.61 1.44
C VAL A 172 4.43 6.18 1.50
N GLU A 173 5.01 5.37 2.36
CA GLU A 173 4.82 3.93 2.42
C GLU A 173 4.89 3.38 3.85
N ASP A 174 4.23 2.24 4.08
CA ASP A 174 4.20 1.56 5.36
C ASP A 174 4.79 0.13 5.30
N SER A 175 5.33 -0.27 4.14
CA SER A 175 5.82 -1.62 3.90
C SER A 175 7.26 -1.67 3.36
N PRO A 176 8.10 -2.66 3.74
CA PRO A 176 9.43 -2.84 3.17
C PRO A 176 9.44 -3.01 1.64
N PRO A 177 8.52 -3.78 1.01
CA PRO A 177 8.46 -3.85 -0.45
C PRO A 177 8.19 -2.50 -1.12
N GLY A 178 7.31 -1.69 -0.55
CA GLY A 178 6.98 -0.38 -1.10
C GLY A 178 8.11 0.63 -0.94
N ILE A 179 8.75 0.69 0.24
CA ILE A 179 9.96 1.51 0.44
C ILE A 179 11.07 1.06 -0.51
N THR A 180 11.26 -0.25 -0.68
CA THR A 180 12.24 -0.79 -1.66
C THR A 180 11.94 -0.28 -3.06
N ALA A 181 10.68 -0.32 -3.51
CA ALA A 181 10.29 0.18 -4.82
C ALA A 181 10.63 1.66 -5.01
N GLY A 182 10.31 2.52 -4.04
CA GLY A 182 10.65 3.94 -4.09
C GLY A 182 12.16 4.18 -4.15
N LEU A 183 12.91 3.58 -3.24
CA LEU A 183 14.38 3.75 -3.14
C LEU A 183 15.10 3.21 -4.38
N MET A 184 14.68 2.06 -4.92
CA MET A 184 15.25 1.50 -6.16
C MET A 184 14.92 2.37 -7.37
N GLY A 185 13.83 3.14 -7.33
CA GLY A 185 13.51 4.16 -8.34
C GLY A 185 14.25 5.48 -8.17
N GLY A 186 15.13 5.61 -7.17
CA GLY A 186 15.82 6.86 -6.87
C GLY A 186 14.92 7.95 -6.29
N ILE A 187 13.75 7.56 -5.76
CA ILE A 187 12.79 8.47 -5.14
C ILE A 187 13.02 8.47 -3.62
N PRO A 188 13.19 9.64 -2.98
CA PRO A 188 13.17 9.73 -1.52
C PRO A 188 11.90 9.10 -0.93
N CYS A 189 12.04 8.39 0.20
CA CYS A 189 10.93 7.68 0.83
C CYS A 189 10.73 8.13 2.28
N ALA A 190 9.47 8.36 2.65
CA ALA A 190 9.01 8.48 4.03
C ALA A 190 8.33 7.17 4.44
N ALA A 191 8.81 6.55 5.51
CA ALA A 191 8.25 5.32 6.03
C ALA A 191 7.26 5.63 7.17
N LEU A 192 6.10 4.97 7.16
CA LEU A 192 5.12 4.98 8.25
C LEU A 192 5.19 3.67 9.04
N LEU A 193 4.94 3.74 10.35
CA LEU A 193 4.98 2.57 11.24
C LEU A 193 3.56 2.05 11.55
N THR A 194 2.71 2.01 10.53
CA THR A 194 1.33 1.52 10.65
C THR A 194 1.22 0.01 10.52
N SER A 195 2.12 -0.62 9.75
CA SER A 195 2.09 -2.07 9.48
C SER A 195 3.35 -2.80 9.90
N PHE A 196 4.50 -2.13 9.94
CA PHE A 196 5.82 -2.72 10.25
C PHE A 196 6.56 -1.93 11.30
N THR A 197 7.53 -2.59 11.96
CA THR A 197 8.39 -1.97 12.99
C THR A 197 9.41 -1.02 12.36
N GLU A 198 9.94 -0.11 13.17
CA GLU A 198 10.99 0.81 12.74
C GLU A 198 12.25 0.06 12.23
N ALA A 199 12.61 -1.06 12.84
CA ALA A 199 13.76 -1.87 12.44
C ALA A 199 13.58 -2.44 11.02
N GLU A 200 12.38 -2.92 10.68
CA GLU A 200 12.06 -3.44 9.34
C GLU A 200 12.04 -2.33 8.29
N MET A 201 11.56 -1.14 8.67
CA MET A 201 11.46 0.00 7.76
C MET A 201 12.78 0.74 7.56
N ALA A 202 13.71 0.66 8.51
CA ALA A 202 15.01 1.35 8.45
C ALA A 202 15.98 0.72 7.44
N THR A 203 15.90 -0.59 7.18
CA THR A 203 16.78 -1.33 6.27
C THR A 203 15.99 -2.21 5.30
N PRO A 204 15.06 -1.64 4.51
CA PRO A 204 14.10 -2.41 3.73
C PRO A 204 14.73 -3.12 2.51
N VAL A 205 15.90 -2.65 2.06
CA VAL A 205 16.59 -3.21 0.88
C VAL A 205 17.72 -4.12 1.34
N LEU A 206 17.52 -5.42 1.18
CA LEU A 206 18.53 -6.43 1.56
C LEU A 206 19.85 -6.19 0.83
N GLY A 207 20.95 -6.14 1.59
CA GLY A 207 22.30 -5.93 1.05
C GLY A 207 22.62 -4.48 0.62
N ARG A 208 21.71 -3.53 0.83
CA ARG A 208 21.88 -2.13 0.46
C ARG A 208 21.55 -1.19 1.64
N PRO A 209 22.38 -1.17 2.69
CA PRO A 209 22.14 -0.34 3.88
C PRO A 209 22.26 1.18 3.60
N ASP A 210 22.81 1.55 2.45
CA ASP A 210 22.85 2.92 1.92
C ASP A 210 21.45 3.40 1.47
N LEU A 211 20.56 2.48 1.06
CA LEU A 211 19.21 2.77 0.65
C LEU A 211 18.26 2.69 1.86
N LYS A 212 17.96 3.85 2.42
CA LYS A 212 17.07 3.98 3.60
C LYS A 212 16.11 5.15 3.45
N PRO A 213 14.96 5.13 4.11
CA PRO A 213 14.02 6.24 4.13
C PRO A 213 14.69 7.54 4.61
N VAL A 214 14.28 8.67 4.05
CA VAL A 214 14.74 9.99 4.51
C VAL A 214 14.13 10.38 5.84
N VAL A 215 12.98 9.77 6.20
CA VAL A 215 12.27 9.96 7.46
C VAL A 215 11.43 8.73 7.78
N ILE A 216 11.33 8.40 9.06
CA ILE A 216 10.40 7.38 9.59
C ILE A 216 9.48 8.10 10.57
N ARG A 217 8.16 7.89 10.44
CA ARG A 217 7.13 8.51 11.28
C ARG A 217 6.07 7.50 11.69
N PRO A 218 5.47 7.63 12.87
CA PRO A 218 4.41 6.73 13.29
C PRO A 218 3.20 6.73 12.36
N THR A 219 2.75 7.92 11.94
CA THR A 219 1.54 8.09 11.12
C THR A 219 1.68 9.24 10.13
N VAL A 220 0.67 9.40 9.27
CA VAL A 220 0.58 10.55 8.33
C VAL A 220 0.50 11.88 9.08
N ARG A 221 -0.05 11.92 10.30
CA ARG A 221 -0.10 13.16 11.11
C ARG A 221 1.29 13.70 11.42
N GLU A 222 2.20 12.83 11.89
CA GLU A 222 3.59 13.23 12.20
C GLU A 222 4.39 13.49 10.92
N LEU A 223 4.08 12.78 9.83
CA LEU A 223 4.65 13.08 8.51
C LEU A 223 4.22 14.48 8.06
N HIS A 224 2.94 14.83 8.17
CA HIS A 224 2.43 16.17 7.82
C HIS A 224 3.15 17.27 8.62
N ALA A 225 3.28 17.10 9.94
CA ALA A 225 4.01 18.06 10.77
C ALA A 225 5.49 18.20 10.35
N TRP A 226 6.12 17.12 9.89
CA TRP A 226 7.48 17.17 9.35
C TRP A 226 7.55 17.88 8.00
N LEU A 227 6.60 17.63 7.09
CA LEU A 227 6.55 18.30 5.79
C LEU A 227 6.41 19.83 5.93
N GLN A 228 5.63 20.28 6.89
CA GLN A 228 5.45 21.72 7.18
C GLN A 228 6.73 22.45 7.63
N GLN A 229 7.73 21.72 8.09
CA GLN A 229 9.03 22.26 8.53
C GLN A 229 10.06 22.32 7.39
N LEU A 230 9.78 21.69 6.23
CA LEU A 230 10.71 21.68 5.12
C LEU A 230 10.75 23.04 4.40
N PRO A 231 11.95 23.49 3.99
CA PRO A 231 12.06 24.70 3.17
C PRO A 231 11.41 24.48 1.80
N ARG A 232 10.75 25.51 1.30
CA ARG A 232 10.22 25.50 -0.07
C ARG A 232 11.34 25.41 -1.10
N ALA A 233 11.01 24.88 -2.30
CA ALA A 233 11.96 24.74 -3.40
C ALA A 233 12.40 26.12 -3.96
#